data_d8c20c0c3f6dc99e530b5eebd3aa52db
#
_entry.id   d8c20c0c3f6dc99e530b5eebd3aa52db
#
_cell.length_a   1.000
_cell.length_b   1.000
_cell.length_c   1.000
_cell.angle_alpha   90.00
_cell.angle_beta   90.00
_cell.angle_gamma   90.00
#
_symmetry.space_group_name_H-M   'P 1'
#
loop_
_entity.id
_entity.type
_entity.pdbx_description
1 polymer ?
#
loop_
_entity_poly.entity_id
_entity_poly.type
_entity_poly.pdbx_seq_one_letter_code
_entity_poly.pdbx_strand_id
1 'polypeptide(L)'
;MMAARSPLPPAKPGRPPKKPNTGTWLGLLKAVVGGSMTVGSGTIVIGVTGASGAPIAVRVLETLAQTDAHVTLVVSNGGETVLREECGKYPKDLEDLADETYDDGDLSARIASGSSRTRGMAIVPCSTNTLAKIAHGFADTLITRAAHVHLKERRPLVVVPRETPLSVFTLRNMLALTEAGAVMLFAAPPYYLKVKMVDELVDYLAGKVLDHLGVEHRLYRGWKADEEPR
;
A
#
# COMPACT_ATOMS: atom_id res chain seq x y z
N MET A 1 -28.81 -21.59 32.29
CA MET A 1 -27.44 -21.22 32.65
C MET A 1 -26.84 -20.39 31.51
N MET A 2 -26.83 -19.08 31.66
CA MET A 2 -26.21 -18.18 30.66
C MET A 2 -24.70 -18.10 30.95
N ALA A 3 -23.89 -18.51 29.98
CA ALA A 3 -22.45 -18.39 30.09
C ALA A 3 -22.07 -16.89 29.95
N ALA A 4 -21.41 -16.36 30.98
CA ALA A 4 -20.88 -14.98 30.95
C ALA A 4 -19.77 -14.87 29.91
N ARG A 5 -19.92 -13.93 28.99
CA ARG A 5 -18.87 -13.56 28.01
C ARG A 5 -17.73 -12.89 28.75
N SER A 6 -16.51 -13.37 28.53
CA SER A 6 -15.30 -12.73 29.05
C SER A 6 -15.17 -11.31 28.48
N PRO A 7 -14.70 -10.33 29.27
CA PRO A 7 -14.49 -8.98 28.78
C PRO A 7 -13.37 -8.93 27.74
N LEU A 8 -13.56 -8.09 26.71
CA LEU A 8 -12.55 -7.82 25.67
C LEU A 8 -11.27 -7.23 26.31
N PRO A 9 -10.09 -7.58 25.79
CA PRO A 9 -8.84 -6.99 26.28
C PRO A 9 -8.84 -5.47 26.03
N PRO A 10 -8.17 -4.69 26.89
CA PRO A 10 -8.09 -3.23 26.74
C PRO A 10 -7.39 -2.85 25.42
N ALA A 11 -7.90 -1.81 24.78
CA ALA A 11 -7.29 -1.24 23.57
C ALA A 11 -5.82 -0.84 23.86
N LYS A 12 -4.91 -1.19 22.96
CA LYS A 12 -3.51 -0.80 23.02
C LYS A 12 -3.42 0.75 23.07
N PRO A 13 -2.48 1.33 23.84
CA PRO A 13 -2.28 2.77 23.85
C PRO A 13 -1.95 3.26 22.42
N GLY A 14 -2.67 4.29 21.99
CA GLY A 14 -2.47 4.89 20.68
C GLY A 14 -1.03 5.41 20.54
N ARG A 15 -0.53 5.38 19.29
CA ARG A 15 0.75 5.98 18.90
C ARG A 15 0.82 7.42 19.45
N PRO A 16 1.94 7.85 20.07
CA PRO A 16 2.08 9.23 20.49
C PRO A 16 1.91 10.16 19.27
N PRO A 17 1.26 11.34 19.44
CA PRO A 17 1.05 12.25 18.33
C PRO A 17 2.39 12.61 17.69
N LYS A 18 2.47 12.50 16.36
CA LYS A 18 3.63 12.93 15.58
C LYS A 18 3.93 14.38 15.93
N LYS A 19 5.18 14.68 16.34
CA LYS A 19 5.57 16.07 16.63
C LYS A 19 5.34 16.92 15.39
N PRO A 20 4.73 18.11 15.49
CA PRO A 20 4.56 18.99 14.35
C PRO A 20 5.95 19.35 13.80
N ASN A 21 6.11 19.20 12.51
CA ASN A 21 7.34 19.56 11.78
C ASN A 21 7.47 21.10 11.75
N THR A 22 8.05 21.66 12.82
CA THR A 22 8.33 23.09 12.94
C THR A 22 9.68 23.41 12.29
N GLY A 23 9.72 23.48 10.98
CA GLY A 23 10.97 23.84 10.33
C GLY A 23 10.99 23.84 8.83
N THR A 24 10.06 24.51 8.16
CA THR A 24 10.34 25.03 6.81
C THR A 24 9.43 26.23 6.52
N TRP A 25 10.02 27.30 6.00
CA TRP A 25 9.36 28.50 5.46
C TRP A 25 8.24 28.20 4.45
N LEU A 26 8.19 26.98 3.91
CA LEU A 26 7.16 26.48 3.01
C LEU A 26 5.78 26.34 3.68
N GLY A 27 5.75 26.09 5.00
CA GLY A 27 4.49 25.98 5.76
C GLY A 27 3.78 27.31 5.92
N LEU A 28 4.52 28.42 5.98
CA LEU A 28 3.96 29.77 6.12
C LEU A 28 3.47 30.35 4.77
N LEU A 29 4.10 29.99 3.65
CA LEU A 29 3.67 30.43 2.32
C LEU A 29 2.39 29.73 1.84
N LYS A 30 2.11 28.50 2.28
CA LYS A 30 0.87 27.77 1.93
C LYS A 30 -0.39 28.36 2.59
N ALA A 31 -0.25 29.16 3.65
CA ALA A 31 -1.39 29.78 4.34
C ALA A 31 -1.88 31.07 3.66
N VAL A 32 -1.13 31.63 2.72
CA VAL A 32 -1.42 32.96 2.11
C VAL A 32 -1.96 32.88 0.69
N VAL A 33 -1.75 31.76 -0.02
CA VAL A 33 -2.28 31.57 -1.38
C VAL A 33 -3.43 30.58 -1.33
N GLY A 34 -4.66 31.10 -1.25
CA GLY A 34 -5.89 30.32 -1.22
C GLY A 34 -6.01 29.36 -2.41
N GLY A 35 -6.33 28.09 -2.12
CA GLY A 35 -6.68 27.09 -3.12
C GLY A 35 -5.79 25.85 -3.14
N SER A 36 -5.33 25.38 -1.97
CA SER A 36 -4.79 24.01 -1.87
C SER A 36 -5.95 23.03 -1.84
N MET A 37 -6.10 22.19 -2.88
CA MET A 37 -6.79 20.93 -2.71
C MET A 37 -6.06 20.19 -1.58
N THR A 38 -6.60 20.23 -0.38
CA THR A 38 -6.18 19.37 0.72
C THR A 38 -6.41 17.95 0.25
N VAL A 39 -5.32 17.27 -0.06
CA VAL A 39 -5.32 15.82 -0.28
C VAL A 39 -5.92 15.22 0.98
N GLY A 40 -7.16 14.71 0.88
CA GLY A 40 -7.98 14.36 2.02
C GLY A 40 -7.26 13.40 2.97
N SER A 41 -7.39 13.65 4.26
CA SER A 41 -6.95 12.81 5.37
C SER A 41 -7.71 11.47 5.37
N GLY A 42 -7.39 10.59 4.43
CA GLY A 42 -8.02 9.28 4.30
C GLY A 42 -7.02 8.16 4.61
N THR A 43 -7.55 7.03 5.08
CA THR A 43 -6.78 5.83 5.35
C THR A 43 -6.22 5.25 4.04
N ILE A 44 -4.93 4.96 3.99
CA ILE A 44 -4.26 4.17 2.95
C ILE A 44 -4.16 2.72 3.44
N VAL A 45 -4.63 1.79 2.62
CA VAL A 45 -4.57 0.36 2.93
C VAL A 45 -3.39 -0.26 2.19
N ILE A 46 -2.53 -0.96 2.93
CA ILE A 46 -1.40 -1.72 2.36
C ILE A 46 -1.64 -3.21 2.62
N GLY A 47 -1.75 -3.97 1.54
CA GLY A 47 -1.82 -5.42 1.55
C GLY A 47 -0.50 -6.04 1.13
N VAL A 48 0.04 -6.97 1.92
CA VAL A 48 1.28 -7.70 1.58
C VAL A 48 0.96 -9.16 1.34
N THR A 49 1.29 -9.67 0.15
CA THR A 49 0.98 -11.07 -0.19
C THR A 49 2.22 -11.86 -0.63
N GLY A 50 2.06 -13.16 -0.89
CA GLY A 50 3.15 -14.10 -1.11
C GLY A 50 3.77 -14.06 -2.51
N ALA A 51 4.22 -12.90 -2.96
CA ALA A 51 5.09 -12.77 -4.12
C ALA A 51 6.44 -12.17 -3.70
N SER A 52 7.52 -12.45 -4.40
CA SER A 52 8.81 -11.79 -4.16
C SER A 52 8.68 -10.29 -4.42
N GLY A 53 9.34 -9.47 -3.59
CA GLY A 53 9.27 -8.01 -3.61
C GLY A 53 8.83 -7.41 -2.27
N ALA A 54 8.93 -8.16 -1.18
CA ALA A 54 8.67 -7.66 0.17
C ALA A 54 9.44 -6.38 0.53
N PRO A 55 10.70 -6.17 0.08
CA PRO A 55 11.40 -4.91 0.31
C PRO A 55 10.65 -3.68 -0.20
N ILE A 56 9.88 -3.80 -1.28
CA ILE A 56 9.07 -2.69 -1.81
C ILE A 56 7.97 -2.31 -0.81
N ALA A 57 7.28 -3.30 -0.20
CA ALA A 57 6.26 -3.07 0.81
C ALA A 57 6.84 -2.37 2.05
N VAL A 58 7.99 -2.85 2.54
CA VAL A 58 8.70 -2.25 3.67
C VAL A 58 9.01 -0.79 3.37
N ARG A 59 9.56 -0.50 2.18
CA ARG A 59 9.93 0.86 1.79
C ARG A 59 8.73 1.79 1.64
N VAL A 60 7.61 1.29 1.11
CA VAL A 60 6.34 2.04 1.06
C VAL A 60 5.88 2.40 2.47
N LEU A 61 5.87 1.43 3.40
CA LEU A 61 5.46 1.65 4.79
C LEU A 61 6.38 2.62 5.52
N GLU A 62 7.71 2.48 5.38
CA GLU A 62 8.69 3.41 5.96
C GLU A 62 8.47 4.85 5.48
N THR A 63 8.14 5.03 4.21
CA THR A 63 7.88 6.36 3.65
C THR A 63 6.54 6.90 4.14
N LEU A 64 5.49 6.09 4.16
CA LEU A 64 4.17 6.49 4.69
C LEU A 64 4.25 6.86 6.17
N ALA A 65 5.05 6.16 6.97
CA ALA A 65 5.25 6.46 8.39
C ALA A 65 5.86 7.86 8.65
N GLN A 66 6.48 8.47 7.63
CA GLN A 66 7.02 9.84 7.69
C GLN A 66 6.01 10.92 7.26
N THR A 67 4.81 10.51 6.84
CA THR A 67 3.72 11.39 6.39
C THR A 67 2.59 11.48 7.43
N ASP A 68 1.60 12.33 7.16
CA ASP A 68 0.38 12.41 7.98
C ASP A 68 -0.70 11.40 7.52
N ALA A 69 -0.39 10.50 6.59
CA ALA A 69 -1.32 9.48 6.14
C ALA A 69 -1.64 8.50 7.27
N HIS A 70 -2.91 8.16 7.43
CA HIS A 70 -3.32 7.06 8.30
C HIS A 70 -3.18 5.74 7.54
N VAL A 71 -2.40 4.81 8.06
CA VAL A 71 -2.02 3.58 7.37
C VAL A 71 -2.66 2.37 8.04
N THR A 72 -3.37 1.56 7.25
CA THR A 72 -3.85 0.25 7.65
C THR A 72 -3.04 -0.83 6.93
N LEU A 73 -2.44 -1.75 7.67
CA LEU A 73 -1.65 -2.87 7.16
C LEU A 73 -2.40 -4.20 7.29
N VAL A 74 -2.36 -5.00 6.24
CA VAL A 74 -2.82 -6.40 6.25
C VAL A 74 -1.75 -7.27 5.60
N VAL A 75 -1.29 -8.30 6.30
CA VAL A 75 -0.28 -9.24 5.80
C VAL A 75 -0.88 -10.63 5.73
N SER A 76 -0.88 -11.24 4.54
CA SER A 76 -1.31 -12.62 4.38
C SER A 76 -0.23 -13.61 4.87
N ASN A 77 -0.59 -14.88 5.10
CA ASN A 77 0.38 -15.92 5.45
C ASN A 77 1.54 -16.04 4.44
N GLY A 78 1.23 -15.91 3.13
CA GLY A 78 2.25 -15.86 2.09
C GLY A 78 3.12 -14.59 2.18
N GLY A 79 2.52 -13.45 2.55
CA GLY A 79 3.20 -12.19 2.80
C GLY A 79 4.18 -12.29 3.97
N GLU A 80 3.80 -12.92 5.06
CA GLU A 80 4.70 -13.20 6.18
C GLU A 80 5.92 -14.03 5.74
N THR A 81 5.70 -15.05 4.91
CA THR A 81 6.79 -15.89 4.41
C THR A 81 7.82 -15.06 3.63
N VAL A 82 7.39 -14.23 2.67
CA VAL A 82 8.33 -13.42 1.87
C VAL A 82 8.98 -12.31 2.69
N LEU A 83 8.29 -11.71 3.65
CA LEU A 83 8.87 -10.74 4.58
C LEU A 83 10.04 -11.36 5.36
N ARG A 84 9.85 -12.58 5.88
CA ARG A 84 10.90 -13.29 6.61
C ARG A 84 12.09 -13.64 5.70
N GLU A 85 11.82 -14.22 4.53
CA GLU A 85 12.88 -14.72 3.64
C GLU A 85 13.67 -13.59 2.96
N GLU A 86 13.03 -12.48 2.58
CA GLU A 86 13.65 -11.40 1.82
C GLU A 86 14.15 -10.24 2.68
N CYS A 87 13.50 -10.00 3.84
CA CYS A 87 13.78 -8.84 4.69
C CYS A 87 14.26 -9.23 6.10
N GLY A 88 14.18 -10.51 6.48
CA GLY A 88 14.42 -10.94 7.86
C GLY A 88 13.43 -10.33 8.85
N LYS A 89 12.23 -9.94 8.39
CA LYS A 89 11.20 -9.25 9.17
C LYS A 89 9.95 -10.13 9.32
N TYR A 90 9.23 -9.89 10.40
CA TYR A 90 7.90 -10.46 10.66
C TYR A 90 6.83 -9.36 10.56
N PRO A 91 5.53 -9.71 10.40
CA PRO A 91 4.44 -8.73 10.38
C PRO A 91 4.49 -7.77 11.58
N LYS A 92 4.86 -8.28 12.76
CA LYS A 92 4.99 -7.49 13.99
C LYS A 92 6.02 -6.36 13.87
N ASP A 93 7.09 -6.56 13.12
CA ASP A 93 8.14 -5.53 12.93
C ASP A 93 7.65 -4.37 12.04
N LEU A 94 6.54 -4.56 11.32
CA LEU A 94 5.90 -3.55 10.49
C LEU A 94 4.72 -2.84 11.19
N GLU A 95 4.26 -3.34 12.35
CA GLU A 95 3.16 -2.73 13.12
C GLU A 95 3.49 -1.30 13.53
N ASP A 96 4.75 -1.00 13.84
CA ASP A 96 5.19 0.36 14.20
C ASP A 96 5.15 1.35 13.01
N LEU A 97 5.09 0.86 11.78
CA LEU A 97 4.99 1.64 10.55
C LEU A 97 3.54 1.90 10.11
N ALA A 98 2.56 1.28 10.77
CA ALA A 98 1.15 1.40 10.47
C ALA A 98 0.38 1.94 11.70
N ASP A 99 -0.76 2.58 11.48
CA ASP A 99 -1.64 3.04 12.56
C ASP A 99 -2.62 1.95 12.98
N GLU A 100 -2.98 1.05 12.05
CA GLU A 100 -3.84 -0.12 12.30
C GLU A 100 -3.28 -1.35 11.57
N THR A 101 -3.40 -2.51 12.18
CA THR A 101 -3.09 -3.80 11.58
C THR A 101 -4.26 -4.76 11.77
N TYR A 102 -4.56 -5.55 10.73
CA TYR A 102 -5.60 -6.57 10.77
C TYR A 102 -5.05 -7.90 10.27
N ASP A 103 -5.60 -8.99 10.80
CA ASP A 103 -5.43 -10.32 10.24
C ASP A 103 -6.13 -10.44 8.89
N ASP A 104 -5.54 -11.13 7.89
CA ASP A 104 -6.13 -11.31 6.56
C ASP A 104 -7.41 -12.19 6.58
N GLY A 105 -7.65 -12.91 7.66
CA GLY A 105 -8.90 -13.66 7.92
C GLY A 105 -10.01 -12.82 8.56
N ASP A 106 -9.73 -11.60 9.04
CA ASP A 106 -10.72 -10.78 9.75
C ASP A 106 -11.62 -10.00 8.78
N LEU A 107 -12.64 -10.65 8.26
CA LEU A 107 -13.66 -10.02 7.40
C LEU A 107 -14.61 -9.07 8.15
N SER A 108 -14.49 -8.96 9.49
CA SER A 108 -15.24 -8.00 10.29
C SER A 108 -14.57 -6.62 10.38
N ALA A 109 -13.29 -6.52 9.95
CA ALA A 109 -12.52 -5.29 9.95
C ALA A 109 -13.21 -4.18 9.13
N ARG A 110 -13.08 -2.92 9.57
CA ARG A 110 -13.78 -1.79 8.94
C ARG A 110 -13.46 -1.59 7.45
N ILE A 111 -12.26 -1.95 6.99
CA ILE A 111 -11.87 -1.85 5.58
C ILE A 111 -12.58 -2.86 4.67
N ALA A 112 -13.25 -3.87 5.22
CA ALA A 112 -14.10 -4.81 4.49
C ALA A 112 -15.42 -4.18 4.01
N SER A 113 -15.75 -2.97 4.50
CA SER A 113 -16.99 -2.25 4.16
C SER A 113 -16.72 -1.03 3.27
N GLY A 114 -17.56 -0.83 2.25
CA GLY A 114 -17.54 0.37 1.40
C GLY A 114 -17.89 1.67 2.14
N SER A 115 -18.54 1.58 3.31
CA SER A 115 -18.83 2.74 4.16
C SER A 115 -17.58 3.29 4.88
N SER A 116 -16.52 2.50 5.01
CA SER A 116 -15.23 2.96 5.50
C SER A 116 -14.54 3.79 4.42
N ARG A 117 -14.31 5.07 4.71
CA ARG A 117 -13.67 5.98 3.76
C ARG A 117 -12.15 5.73 3.75
N THR A 118 -11.66 5.11 2.68
CA THR A 118 -10.24 4.94 2.40
C THR A 118 -9.84 5.83 1.22
N ARG A 119 -8.62 6.34 1.23
CA ARG A 119 -8.05 7.17 0.16
C ARG A 119 -7.62 6.32 -1.04
N GLY A 120 -7.11 5.12 -0.76
CA GLY A 120 -6.63 4.17 -1.75
C GLY A 120 -6.06 2.93 -1.09
N MET A 121 -5.75 1.93 -1.91
CA MET A 121 -5.14 0.68 -1.48
C MET A 121 -4.00 0.30 -2.42
N ALA A 122 -2.90 -0.23 -1.87
CA ALA A 122 -1.89 -0.93 -2.64
C ALA A 122 -1.75 -2.37 -2.15
N ILE A 123 -1.66 -3.32 -3.10
CA ILE A 123 -1.29 -4.70 -2.83
C ILE A 123 0.14 -4.87 -3.34
N VAL A 124 1.10 -4.88 -2.43
CA VAL A 124 2.52 -4.83 -2.74
C VAL A 124 3.33 -5.72 -1.79
N PRO A 125 3.98 -6.77 -2.31
CA PRO A 125 3.78 -7.35 -3.63
C PRO A 125 2.43 -8.08 -3.72
N CYS A 126 1.94 -8.31 -4.95
CA CYS A 126 0.73 -9.08 -5.22
C CYS A 126 1.07 -10.44 -5.83
N SER A 127 0.69 -11.53 -5.16
CA SER A 127 0.84 -12.88 -5.68
C SER A 127 -0.13 -13.12 -6.84
N THR A 128 0.25 -14.02 -7.76
CA THR A 128 -0.62 -14.43 -8.87
C THR A 128 -1.92 -15.07 -8.39
N ASN A 129 -1.90 -15.71 -7.22
CA ASN A 129 -3.11 -16.26 -6.58
C ASN A 129 -4.04 -15.15 -6.10
N THR A 130 -3.52 -14.14 -5.41
CA THR A 130 -4.32 -12.97 -4.97
C THR A 130 -4.86 -12.20 -6.17
N LEU A 131 -4.02 -11.98 -7.20
CA LEU A 131 -4.43 -11.38 -8.46
C LEU A 131 -5.61 -12.12 -9.09
N ALA A 132 -5.50 -13.45 -9.19
CA ALA A 132 -6.54 -14.31 -9.76
C ALA A 132 -7.83 -14.25 -8.94
N LYS A 133 -7.74 -14.33 -7.61
CA LYS A 133 -8.90 -14.22 -6.73
C LYS A 133 -9.68 -12.92 -6.96
N ILE A 134 -8.99 -11.78 -6.97
CA ILE A 134 -9.62 -10.48 -7.18
C ILE A 134 -10.24 -10.42 -8.59
N ALA A 135 -9.51 -10.86 -9.64
CA ALA A 135 -10.00 -10.83 -11.01
C ALA A 135 -11.27 -11.68 -11.24
N HIS A 136 -11.49 -12.73 -10.44
CA HIS A 136 -12.64 -13.62 -10.52
C HIS A 136 -13.72 -13.35 -9.46
N GLY A 137 -13.62 -12.27 -8.71
CA GLY A 137 -14.65 -11.88 -7.76
C GLY A 137 -14.59 -12.57 -6.39
N PHE A 138 -13.53 -13.30 -6.07
CA PHE A 138 -13.36 -13.92 -4.75
C PHE A 138 -12.95 -12.86 -3.71
N ALA A 139 -13.66 -12.86 -2.59
CA ALA A 139 -13.47 -11.93 -1.47
C ALA A 139 -13.41 -12.71 -0.14
N ASP A 140 -12.65 -13.77 -0.12
CA ASP A 140 -12.52 -14.75 0.96
C ASP A 140 -11.47 -14.39 2.01
N THR A 141 -10.65 -13.37 1.73
CA THR A 141 -9.71 -12.77 2.69
C THR A 141 -9.93 -11.26 2.79
N LEU A 142 -9.39 -10.63 3.83
CA LEU A 142 -9.55 -9.19 4.03
C LEU A 142 -8.87 -8.39 2.91
N ILE A 143 -7.70 -8.82 2.43
CA ILE A 143 -7.02 -8.16 1.29
C ILE A 143 -7.90 -8.22 0.04
N THR A 144 -8.42 -9.40 -0.32
CA THR A 144 -9.27 -9.55 -1.51
C THR A 144 -10.59 -8.79 -1.36
N ARG A 145 -11.19 -8.83 -0.16
CA ARG A 145 -12.41 -8.08 0.16
C ARG A 145 -12.20 -6.57 0.06
N ALA A 146 -11.14 -6.04 0.65
CA ALA A 146 -10.80 -4.62 0.59
C ALA A 146 -10.51 -4.16 -0.85
N ALA A 147 -9.84 -5.01 -1.66
CA ALA A 147 -9.62 -4.72 -3.08
C ALA A 147 -10.96 -4.56 -3.84
N HIS A 148 -11.91 -5.47 -3.63
CA HIS A 148 -13.26 -5.34 -4.22
C HIS A 148 -14.01 -4.11 -3.72
N VAL A 149 -13.82 -3.72 -2.46
CA VAL A 149 -14.38 -2.46 -1.95
C VAL A 149 -13.81 -1.29 -2.74
N HIS A 150 -12.50 -1.23 -2.97
CA HIS A 150 -11.88 -0.13 -3.72
C HIS A 150 -12.39 -0.09 -5.17
N LEU A 151 -12.47 -1.23 -5.86
CA LEU A 151 -12.99 -1.31 -7.22
C LEU A 151 -14.45 -0.84 -7.32
N LYS A 152 -15.36 -1.36 -6.47
CA LYS A 152 -16.78 -0.99 -6.53
C LYS A 152 -17.07 0.45 -6.12
N GLU A 153 -16.27 1.02 -5.20
CA GLU A 153 -16.37 2.41 -4.76
C GLU A 153 -15.57 3.38 -5.64
N ARG A 154 -14.95 2.88 -6.72
CA ARG A 154 -14.11 3.66 -7.66
C ARG A 154 -12.97 4.41 -6.96
N ARG A 155 -12.39 3.79 -5.94
CA ARG A 155 -11.21 4.29 -5.23
C ARG A 155 -9.94 3.73 -5.85
N PRO A 156 -8.81 4.45 -5.76
CA PRO A 156 -7.52 3.95 -6.26
C PRO A 156 -7.17 2.58 -5.69
N LEU A 157 -6.87 1.62 -6.57
CA LEU A 157 -6.33 0.31 -6.24
C LEU A 157 -5.07 0.11 -7.07
N VAL A 158 -3.92 0.05 -6.41
CA VAL A 158 -2.61 -0.24 -7.03
C VAL A 158 -2.28 -1.71 -6.76
N VAL A 159 -2.03 -2.46 -7.81
CA VAL A 159 -1.66 -3.88 -7.71
C VAL A 159 -0.26 -4.05 -8.27
N VAL A 160 0.66 -4.60 -7.46
CA VAL A 160 2.07 -4.77 -7.83
C VAL A 160 2.40 -6.26 -7.99
N PRO A 161 2.05 -6.89 -9.13
CA PRO A 161 2.37 -8.28 -9.36
C PRO A 161 3.86 -8.46 -9.64
N ARG A 162 4.43 -9.59 -9.17
CA ARG A 162 5.77 -10.02 -9.53
C ARG A 162 5.75 -11.49 -9.92
N GLU A 163 6.01 -11.74 -11.19
CA GLU A 163 6.07 -13.08 -11.78
C GLU A 163 6.89 -13.05 -13.07
N THR A 164 7.69 -14.11 -13.32
CA THR A 164 8.47 -14.25 -14.56
C THR A 164 8.73 -15.74 -14.83
N PRO A 165 8.39 -16.28 -16.03
CA PRO A 165 7.60 -15.65 -17.10
C PRO A 165 6.13 -15.54 -16.75
N LEU A 166 5.39 -14.69 -17.46
CA LEU A 166 3.94 -14.56 -17.27
C LEU A 166 3.17 -15.65 -18.03
N SER A 167 2.24 -16.31 -17.36
CA SER A 167 1.30 -17.23 -18.00
C SER A 167 0.14 -16.47 -18.68
N VAL A 168 -0.54 -17.13 -19.61
CA VAL A 168 -1.75 -16.55 -20.22
C VAL A 168 -2.84 -16.26 -19.19
N PHE A 169 -2.93 -17.05 -18.12
CA PHE A 169 -3.88 -16.81 -17.03
C PHE A 169 -3.55 -15.54 -16.26
N THR A 170 -2.26 -15.34 -15.91
CA THR A 170 -1.81 -14.13 -15.25
C THR A 170 -2.08 -12.88 -16.09
N LEU A 171 -1.77 -12.93 -17.40
CA LEU A 171 -2.02 -11.82 -18.33
C LEU A 171 -3.51 -11.48 -18.45
N ARG A 172 -4.39 -12.48 -18.52
CA ARG A 172 -5.85 -12.27 -18.55
C ARG A 172 -6.36 -11.64 -17.26
N ASN A 173 -5.86 -12.09 -16.11
CA ASN A 173 -6.24 -11.52 -14.80
C ASN A 173 -5.75 -10.07 -14.66
N MET A 174 -4.53 -9.76 -15.12
CA MET A 174 -4.01 -8.39 -15.15
C MET A 174 -4.89 -7.50 -16.04
N LEU A 175 -5.26 -7.96 -17.24
CA LEU A 175 -6.15 -7.24 -18.15
C LEU A 175 -7.50 -6.96 -17.49
N ALA A 176 -8.15 -7.99 -16.93
CA ALA A 176 -9.47 -7.85 -16.30
C ALA A 176 -9.46 -6.82 -15.16
N LEU A 177 -8.42 -6.81 -14.31
CA LEU A 177 -8.31 -5.83 -13.23
C LEU A 177 -8.00 -4.41 -13.75
N THR A 178 -7.22 -4.30 -14.84
CA THR A 178 -6.96 -3.00 -15.48
C THR A 178 -8.25 -2.42 -16.07
N GLU A 179 -9.05 -3.24 -16.74
CA GLU A 179 -10.38 -2.85 -17.26
C GLU A 179 -11.35 -2.47 -16.14
N ALA A 180 -11.25 -3.13 -14.97
CA ALA A 180 -12.03 -2.77 -13.77
C ALA A 180 -11.57 -1.46 -13.11
N GLY A 181 -10.44 -0.88 -13.55
CA GLY A 181 -9.91 0.40 -13.07
C GLY A 181 -8.77 0.30 -12.05
N ALA A 182 -8.19 -0.89 -11.81
CA ALA A 182 -6.98 -1.02 -11.01
C ALA A 182 -5.75 -0.52 -11.78
N VAL A 183 -4.82 0.09 -11.06
CA VAL A 183 -3.49 0.39 -11.59
C VAL A 183 -2.63 -0.85 -11.49
N MET A 184 -2.30 -1.44 -12.64
CA MET A 184 -1.42 -2.60 -12.71
C MET A 184 0.04 -2.15 -12.81
N LEU A 185 0.73 -2.10 -11.68
CA LEU A 185 2.10 -1.64 -11.57
C LEU A 185 3.03 -2.86 -11.53
N PHE A 186 3.45 -3.32 -12.70
CA PHE A 186 4.38 -4.44 -12.77
C PHE A 186 5.76 -4.06 -12.22
N ALA A 187 6.34 -4.94 -11.39
CA ALA A 187 7.64 -4.68 -10.74
C ALA A 187 8.79 -4.80 -11.75
N ALA A 188 8.92 -3.83 -12.66
CA ALA A 188 9.90 -3.80 -13.74
C ALA A 188 10.96 -2.70 -13.48
N PRO A 189 12.26 -2.98 -13.78
CA PRO A 189 13.34 -2.04 -13.55
C PRO A 189 13.34 -0.86 -14.54
N PRO A 190 13.61 0.38 -14.06
CA PRO A 190 13.72 1.57 -14.91
C PRO A 190 15.18 1.71 -15.42
N TYR A 191 15.55 1.00 -16.45
CA TYR A 191 16.94 0.98 -16.96
C TYR A 191 17.52 2.36 -17.28
N TYR A 192 16.68 3.36 -17.62
CA TYR A 192 17.12 4.73 -17.89
C TYR A 192 17.67 5.46 -16.65
N LEU A 193 17.31 5.03 -15.43
CA LEU A 193 17.87 5.58 -14.19
C LEU A 193 19.29 5.05 -13.89
N LYS A 194 19.78 4.08 -14.70
CA LYS A 194 21.11 3.46 -14.56
C LYS A 194 21.33 2.91 -13.14
N VAL A 195 20.28 2.30 -12.57
CA VAL A 195 20.28 1.69 -11.22
C VAL A 195 21.45 0.72 -11.10
N LYS A 196 22.18 0.83 -10.01
CA LYS A 196 23.34 -0.03 -9.72
C LYS A 196 23.08 -0.96 -8.54
N MET A 197 22.23 -0.54 -7.63
CA MET A 197 21.90 -1.27 -6.40
C MET A 197 20.43 -1.68 -6.42
N VAL A 198 20.13 -2.81 -5.77
CA VAL A 198 18.75 -3.30 -5.64
C VAL A 198 17.87 -2.29 -4.88
N ASP A 199 18.45 -1.61 -3.88
CA ASP A 199 17.73 -0.60 -3.09
C ASP A 199 17.24 0.58 -3.93
N GLU A 200 18.00 1.00 -4.95
CA GLU A 200 17.54 2.05 -5.88
C GLU A 200 16.34 1.60 -6.73
N LEU A 201 16.28 0.30 -7.07
CA LEU A 201 15.11 -0.29 -7.73
C LEU A 201 13.91 -0.35 -6.78
N VAL A 202 14.14 -0.73 -5.53
CA VAL A 202 13.10 -0.74 -4.49
C VAL A 202 12.56 0.67 -4.27
N ASP A 203 13.42 1.67 -4.17
CA ASP A 203 13.03 3.08 -4.04
C ASP A 203 12.18 3.55 -5.23
N TYR A 204 12.57 3.22 -6.45
CA TYR A 204 11.77 3.56 -7.64
C TYR A 204 10.39 2.93 -7.61
N LEU A 205 10.30 1.62 -7.35
CA LEU A 205 9.02 0.92 -7.34
C LEU A 205 8.11 1.38 -6.20
N ALA A 206 8.68 1.59 -5.01
CA ALA A 206 7.96 2.15 -3.87
C ALA A 206 7.44 3.56 -4.19
N GLY A 207 8.28 4.40 -4.80
CA GLY A 207 7.86 5.73 -5.25
C GLY A 207 6.73 5.68 -6.26
N LYS A 208 6.77 4.75 -7.23
CA LYS A 208 5.68 4.57 -8.19
C LYS A 208 4.35 4.16 -7.53
N VAL A 209 4.39 3.33 -6.48
CA VAL A 209 3.21 3.00 -5.68
C VAL A 209 2.65 4.25 -5.00
N LEU A 210 3.53 5.05 -4.38
CA LEU A 210 3.16 6.27 -3.66
C LEU A 210 2.60 7.35 -4.60
N ASP A 211 3.17 7.51 -5.82
CA ASP A 211 2.63 8.40 -6.85
C ASP A 211 1.15 8.12 -7.13
N HIS A 212 0.81 6.84 -7.34
CA HIS A 212 -0.57 6.43 -7.65
C HIS A 212 -1.51 6.52 -6.44
N LEU A 213 -0.98 6.54 -5.21
CA LEU A 213 -1.73 6.83 -4.00
C LEU A 213 -1.80 8.33 -3.69
N GLY A 214 -1.17 9.16 -4.52
CA GLY A 214 -1.13 10.62 -4.37
C GLY A 214 -0.33 11.06 -3.13
N VAL A 215 0.73 10.34 -2.77
CA VAL A 215 1.62 10.64 -1.63
C VAL A 215 2.90 11.28 -2.15
N GLU A 216 3.22 12.47 -1.65
CA GLU A 216 4.49 13.14 -1.97
C GLU A 216 5.67 12.39 -1.35
N HIS A 217 6.72 12.16 -2.15
CA HIS A 217 7.94 11.48 -1.72
C HIS A 217 9.17 11.99 -2.47
N ARG A 218 10.37 11.49 -2.11
CA ARG A 218 11.65 11.83 -2.75
C ARG A 218 12.50 10.59 -3.03
N LEU A 219 11.85 9.45 -3.30
CA LEU A 219 12.53 8.16 -3.46
C LEU A 219 13.28 8.04 -4.79
N TYR A 220 12.82 8.74 -5.83
CA TYR A 220 13.50 8.74 -7.13
C TYR A 220 13.33 10.07 -7.84
N ARG A 221 14.18 10.32 -8.85
CA ARG A 221 14.07 11.48 -9.72
C ARG A 221 13.30 11.12 -10.99
N GLY A 222 12.42 12.00 -11.42
CA GLY A 222 11.70 11.86 -12.69
C GLY A 222 12.62 11.88 -13.90
N TRP A 223 12.13 11.42 -15.04
CA TRP A 223 12.85 11.52 -16.30
C TRP A 223 13.15 13.00 -16.62
N LYS A 224 14.45 13.32 -16.86
CA LYS A 224 14.90 14.69 -17.17
C LYS A 224 14.54 15.77 -16.13
N ALA A 225 14.39 15.39 -14.86
CA ALA A 225 14.00 16.31 -13.80
C ALA A 225 15.01 17.48 -13.59
N ASP A 226 16.24 17.33 -14.06
CA ASP A 226 17.31 18.33 -13.96
C ASP A 226 17.47 19.15 -15.27
N GLU A 227 16.67 18.90 -16.33
CA GLU A 227 16.67 19.70 -17.56
C GLU A 227 15.66 20.85 -17.42
N GLU A 228 16.07 22.09 -17.64
CA GLU A 228 15.14 23.23 -17.72
C GLU A 228 14.13 23.00 -18.85
N PRO A 229 12.84 23.36 -18.66
CA PRO A 229 11.86 23.26 -19.73
C PRO A 229 12.28 24.17 -20.89
N ARG A 230 12.43 23.60 -22.08
CA ARG A 230 12.75 24.30 -23.31
C ARG A 230 11.58 25.15 -23.78
#